data_a8ed6fdf4e504b61ebaab4accf37fa86
#
_entry.id   a8ed6fdf4e504b61ebaab4accf37fa86
#
_cell.length_a   1.000
_cell.length_b   1.000
_cell.length_c   1.000
_cell.angle_alpha   90.00
_cell.angle_beta   90.00
_cell.angle_gamma   90.00
#
_symmetry.space_group_name_H-M   'P 1'
#
loop_
_entity.id
_entity.type
_entity.pdbx_description
1 polymer ?
#
loop_
_entity_poly.entity_id
_entity_poly.type
_entity_poly.pdbx_seq_one_letter_code
_entity_poly.pdbx_strand_id
1 'polypeptide(L)'
;SESRGLGDVYKRQQSAKVTNNFLRSGEIVSIKGRDKNDISRFTASGGDIASDKPMIVLINQGSASASEIVAGALQDHKRAIIIGEQSYGKGSVQTIFPLKDLSAIRMTTALYYTPSGDSIHKVGITPDIEVEFIYNEDDNEQDNQLDYALDLLNKDSVIE
;
A
#
# COMPACT_ATOMS: atom_id res chain seq x y z
N SER A 1 -7.76 -14.40 -21.90
CA SER A 1 -8.61 -14.00 -20.75
C SER A 1 -8.00 -14.40 -19.39
N GLU A 2 -7.17 -15.42 -19.34
CA GLU A 2 -6.48 -15.83 -18.10
C GLU A 2 -5.44 -14.79 -17.60
N SER A 3 -4.90 -13.98 -18.49
CA SER A 3 -3.84 -13.01 -18.14
C SER A 3 -4.26 -11.89 -17.20
N ARG A 4 -5.54 -11.51 -17.14
CA ARG A 4 -6.02 -10.41 -16.27
C ARG A 4 -6.14 -10.82 -14.80
N GLY A 5 -6.57 -12.05 -14.53
CA GLY A 5 -6.59 -12.59 -13.16
C GLY A 5 -5.19 -12.84 -12.60
N LEU A 6 -4.28 -13.29 -13.44
CA LEU A 6 -2.85 -13.48 -13.11
C LEU A 6 -2.16 -12.15 -12.79
N GLY A 7 -2.53 -11.05 -13.47
CA GLY A 7 -1.97 -9.73 -13.22
C GLY A 7 -2.27 -9.20 -11.81
N ASP A 8 -3.46 -9.40 -11.29
CA ASP A 8 -3.84 -8.95 -9.94
C ASP A 8 -3.17 -9.79 -8.85
N VAL A 9 -3.02 -11.09 -9.05
CA VAL A 9 -2.24 -11.96 -8.15
C VAL A 9 -0.77 -11.58 -8.15
N TYR A 10 -0.19 -11.33 -9.34
CA TYR A 10 1.20 -10.93 -9.48
C TYR A 10 1.50 -9.60 -8.79
N LYS A 11 0.68 -8.56 -9.00
CA LYS A 11 0.86 -7.25 -8.35
C LYS A 11 0.84 -7.35 -6.82
N ARG A 12 -0.04 -8.18 -6.26
CA ARG A 12 -0.11 -8.44 -4.82
C ARG A 12 1.14 -9.11 -4.29
N GLN A 13 1.64 -10.12 -4.99
CA GLN A 13 2.89 -10.79 -4.61
C GLN A 13 4.07 -9.83 -4.67
N GLN A 14 4.07 -8.90 -5.64
CA GLN A 14 5.11 -7.89 -5.73
C GLN A 14 5.03 -6.87 -4.58
N SER A 15 3.84 -6.39 -4.20
CA SER A 15 3.72 -5.50 -3.04
C SER A 15 4.21 -6.16 -1.75
N ALA A 16 3.84 -7.43 -1.53
CA ALA A 16 4.35 -8.18 -0.39
C ALA A 16 5.88 -8.34 -0.42
N LYS A 17 6.46 -8.61 -1.59
CA LYS A 17 7.93 -8.69 -1.74
C LYS A 17 8.62 -7.35 -1.50
N VAL A 18 8.07 -6.25 -2.02
CA VAL A 18 8.60 -4.90 -1.78
C VAL A 18 8.59 -4.59 -0.29
N THR A 19 7.44 -4.79 0.37
CA THR A 19 7.31 -4.55 1.81
C THR A 19 8.25 -5.43 2.63
N ASN A 20 8.42 -6.71 2.22
CA ASN A 20 9.30 -7.67 2.88
C ASN A 20 10.78 -7.21 2.91
N ASN A 21 11.20 -6.36 1.96
CA ASN A 21 12.55 -5.81 1.96
C ASN A 21 12.79 -4.78 3.08
N PHE A 22 11.74 -4.24 3.68
CA PHE A 22 11.81 -3.19 4.69
C PHE A 22 11.29 -3.61 6.07
N LEU A 23 10.74 -4.83 6.18
CA LEU A 23 10.24 -5.37 7.44
C LEU A 23 11.02 -6.62 7.83
N ARG A 24 11.47 -6.68 9.06
CA ARG A 24 12.18 -7.85 9.61
C ARG A 24 11.24 -9.03 9.83
N SER A 25 10.01 -8.77 10.25
CA SER A 25 8.98 -9.76 10.55
C SER A 25 7.59 -9.10 10.66
N GLY A 26 6.57 -9.90 10.83
CA GLY A 26 5.19 -9.44 11.06
C GLY A 26 4.29 -9.58 9.83
N GLU A 27 2.99 -9.35 10.02
CA GLU A 27 2.00 -9.41 8.96
C GLU A 27 2.18 -8.20 8.02
N ILE A 28 2.09 -8.42 6.72
CA ILE A 28 2.09 -7.36 5.70
C ILE A 28 0.66 -6.98 5.34
N VAL A 29 -0.16 -7.99 5.07
CA VAL A 29 -1.56 -7.81 4.67
C VAL A 29 -2.33 -9.11 4.92
N SER A 30 -3.57 -9.01 5.36
CA SER A 30 -4.51 -10.11 5.35
C SER A 30 -5.60 -9.90 4.29
N ILE A 31 -6.04 -11.03 3.74
CA ILE A 31 -7.14 -11.11 2.77
C ILE A 31 -8.24 -11.90 3.45
N LYS A 32 -9.39 -11.28 3.63
CA LYS A 32 -10.53 -11.94 4.26
C LYS A 32 -11.66 -12.08 3.24
N GLY A 33 -12.05 -13.33 3.00
CA GLY A 33 -13.18 -13.67 2.16
C GLY A 33 -14.52 -13.45 2.85
N ARG A 34 -15.59 -13.93 2.22
CA ARG A 34 -16.94 -13.86 2.78
C ARG A 34 -17.13 -14.82 3.97
N ASP A 35 -16.46 -15.99 3.91
CA ASP A 35 -16.43 -16.93 5.02
C ASP A 35 -15.38 -16.46 6.05
N LYS A 36 -15.73 -16.53 7.33
CA LYS A 36 -14.85 -16.14 8.44
C LYS A 36 -13.57 -16.97 8.51
N ASN A 37 -13.59 -18.18 7.93
CA ASN A 37 -12.44 -19.07 7.87
C ASN A 37 -11.57 -18.86 6.62
N ASP A 38 -12.06 -18.08 5.64
CA ASP A 38 -11.33 -17.77 4.41
C ASP A 38 -10.42 -16.55 4.65
N ILE A 39 -9.31 -16.79 5.32
CA ILE A 39 -8.31 -15.77 5.63
C ILE A 39 -6.95 -16.23 5.11
N SER A 40 -6.37 -15.44 4.21
CA SER A 40 -4.99 -15.58 3.76
C SER A 40 -4.15 -14.44 4.32
N ARG A 41 -2.94 -14.74 4.79
CA ARG A 41 -2.00 -13.74 5.33
C ARG A 41 -0.68 -13.77 4.60
N PHE A 42 -0.12 -12.61 4.36
CA PHE A 42 1.25 -12.42 3.90
C PHE A 42 2.07 -11.86 5.04
N THR A 43 3.19 -12.50 5.34
CA THR A 43 4.07 -12.11 6.44
C THR A 43 5.47 -11.81 5.92
N ALA A 44 6.13 -10.87 6.57
CA ALA A 44 7.52 -10.54 6.31
C ALA A 44 8.44 -11.57 6.97
N SER A 45 9.53 -11.91 6.28
CA SER A 45 10.56 -12.83 6.75
C SER A 45 11.96 -12.47 6.23
N GLY A 46 12.09 -11.28 5.63
CA GLY A 46 13.28 -10.94 4.86
C GLY A 46 14.35 -10.18 5.62
N GLY A 47 13.99 -9.19 6.34
CA GLY A 47 14.89 -8.23 6.95
C GLY A 47 14.81 -6.85 6.32
N ASP A 48 15.44 -5.87 6.95
CA ASP A 48 15.39 -4.48 6.53
C ASP A 48 16.65 -4.09 5.75
N ILE A 49 16.53 -3.95 4.41
CA ILE A 49 17.65 -3.55 3.54
C ILE A 49 18.07 -2.10 3.77
N ALA A 50 17.20 -1.27 4.35
CA ALA A 50 17.53 0.11 4.70
C ALA A 50 18.24 0.23 6.06
N SER A 51 18.45 -0.91 6.76
CA SER A 51 19.22 -0.98 8.00
C SER A 51 18.75 0.03 9.06
N ASP A 52 17.44 0.08 9.27
CA ASP A 52 16.74 0.98 10.19
C ASP A 52 16.87 2.50 9.88
N LYS A 53 17.42 2.87 8.74
CA LYS A 53 17.45 4.29 8.33
C LYS A 53 16.04 4.87 8.29
N PRO A 54 15.85 6.14 8.67
CA PRO A 54 14.56 6.83 8.56
C PRO A 54 13.97 6.67 7.16
N MET A 55 12.67 6.46 7.09
CA MET A 55 11.96 6.23 5.84
C MET A 55 10.66 7.03 5.82
N ILE A 56 10.39 7.64 4.68
CA ILE A 56 9.13 8.31 4.39
C ILE A 56 8.52 7.67 3.13
N VAL A 57 7.21 7.53 3.14
CA VAL A 57 6.44 7.09 1.97
C VAL A 57 5.44 8.18 1.62
N LEU A 58 5.52 8.68 0.39
CA LEU A 58 4.57 9.65 -0.13
C LEU A 58 3.38 8.94 -0.77
N ILE A 59 2.17 9.35 -0.41
CA ILE A 59 0.93 8.86 -0.99
C ILE A 59 0.01 10.01 -1.39
N ASN A 60 -0.89 9.73 -2.33
CA ASN A 60 -1.95 10.64 -2.74
C ASN A 60 -3.16 9.84 -3.25
N GLN A 61 -4.17 10.53 -3.76
CA GLN A 61 -5.39 9.94 -4.30
C GLN A 61 -5.16 8.97 -5.47
N GLY A 62 -4.01 9.03 -6.14
CA GLY A 62 -3.58 8.08 -7.18
C GLY A 62 -2.97 6.80 -6.63
N SER A 63 -2.59 6.79 -5.35
CA SER A 63 -2.03 5.61 -4.69
C SER A 63 -3.13 4.59 -4.40
N ALA A 64 -3.06 3.41 -5.04
CA ALA A 64 -4.13 2.43 -4.98
C ALA A 64 -3.63 0.97 -4.91
N SER A 65 -4.43 0.09 -4.30
CA SER A 65 -4.23 -1.37 -4.31
C SER A 65 -2.87 -1.80 -3.75
N ALA A 66 -1.93 -2.22 -4.60
CA ALA A 66 -0.60 -2.66 -4.19
C ALA A 66 0.18 -1.59 -3.40
N SER A 67 0.06 -0.33 -3.80
CA SER A 67 0.68 0.81 -3.10
C SER A 67 0.11 0.98 -1.70
N GLU A 68 -1.19 0.76 -1.53
CA GLU A 68 -1.87 0.85 -0.24
C GLU A 68 -1.47 -0.30 0.70
N ILE A 69 -1.21 -1.49 0.15
CA ILE A 69 -0.66 -2.62 0.93
C ILE A 69 0.73 -2.26 1.46
N VAL A 70 1.59 -1.67 0.63
CA VAL A 70 2.94 -1.26 1.04
C VAL A 70 2.87 -0.17 2.11
N ALA A 71 2.12 0.91 1.83
CA ALA A 71 2.02 2.05 2.74
C ALA A 71 1.41 1.65 4.09
N GLY A 72 0.27 0.93 4.09
CA GLY A 72 -0.40 0.51 5.31
C GLY A 72 0.44 -0.45 6.16
N ALA A 73 1.16 -1.37 5.53
CA ALA A 73 2.05 -2.26 6.27
C ALA A 73 3.22 -1.50 6.91
N LEU A 74 3.87 -0.61 6.18
CA LEU A 74 4.99 0.18 6.73
C LEU A 74 4.53 1.15 7.81
N GLN A 75 3.33 1.72 7.68
CA GLN A 75 2.70 2.57 8.69
C GLN A 75 2.42 1.80 9.99
N ASP A 76 1.68 0.70 9.91
CA ASP A 76 1.27 -0.10 11.08
C ASP A 76 2.47 -0.65 11.86
N HIS A 77 3.54 -1.01 11.15
CA HIS A 77 4.81 -1.42 11.76
C HIS A 77 5.67 -0.26 12.24
N LYS A 78 5.24 0.99 12.06
CA LYS A 78 6.01 2.21 12.36
C LYS A 78 7.40 2.20 11.69
N ARG A 79 7.50 1.55 10.52
CA ARG A 79 8.74 1.47 9.77
C ARG A 79 8.97 2.70 8.90
N ALA A 80 7.91 3.36 8.47
CA ALA A 80 7.96 4.59 7.71
C ALA A 80 6.89 5.56 8.20
N ILE A 81 7.16 6.85 8.03
CA ILE A 81 6.16 7.92 8.17
C ILE A 81 5.46 8.07 6.82
N ILE A 82 4.15 8.05 6.82
CA ILE A 82 3.34 8.22 5.60
C ILE A 82 2.94 9.69 5.49
N ILE A 83 3.29 10.33 4.38
CA ILE A 83 3.06 11.76 4.15
C ILE A 83 2.29 11.94 2.83
N GLY A 84 1.46 12.97 2.76
CA GLY A 84 0.75 13.39 1.57
C GLY A 84 -0.74 13.46 1.76
N GLU A 85 -1.52 12.86 0.88
CA GLU A 85 -2.98 12.88 0.89
C GLU A 85 -3.56 11.48 1.05
N GLN A 86 -4.85 11.42 1.45
CA GLN A 86 -5.61 10.17 1.53
C GLN A 86 -5.47 9.34 0.25
N SER A 87 -5.17 8.05 0.36
CA SER A 87 -5.09 7.17 -0.78
C SER A 87 -6.46 6.75 -1.32
N TYR A 88 -6.49 6.06 -2.45
CA TYR A 88 -7.72 5.78 -3.21
C TYR A 88 -8.73 4.86 -2.50
N GLY A 89 -8.28 3.87 -1.73
CA GLY A 89 -9.18 2.90 -1.09
C GLY A 89 -9.56 1.70 -1.97
N LYS A 90 -8.65 1.20 -2.82
CA LYS A 90 -8.88 0.01 -3.64
C LYS A 90 -8.49 -1.27 -2.89
N GLY A 91 -9.23 -1.58 -1.85
CA GLY A 91 -8.99 -2.73 -0.97
C GLY A 91 -9.79 -3.99 -1.31
N SER A 92 -10.26 -4.18 -2.57
CA SER A 92 -11.06 -5.33 -2.96
C SER A 92 -10.31 -6.33 -3.84
N VAL A 93 -10.50 -7.62 -3.58
CA VAL A 93 -10.07 -8.73 -4.43
C VAL A 93 -11.22 -9.09 -5.36
N GLN A 94 -10.94 -9.08 -6.66
CA GLN A 94 -11.91 -9.43 -7.67
C GLN A 94 -11.55 -10.75 -8.35
N THR A 95 -12.51 -11.65 -8.41
CA THR A 95 -12.38 -12.93 -9.10
C THR A 95 -13.21 -12.90 -10.39
N ILE A 96 -12.65 -13.42 -11.46
CA ILE A 96 -13.30 -13.53 -12.76
C ILE A 96 -13.82 -14.96 -12.90
N PHE A 97 -15.13 -15.10 -13.10
CA PHE A 97 -15.82 -16.36 -13.34
C PHE A 97 -16.18 -16.42 -14.83
N PRO A 98 -15.50 -17.27 -15.63
CA PRO A 98 -15.86 -17.44 -17.05
C PRO A 98 -17.21 -18.15 -17.19
N LEU A 99 -18.02 -17.71 -18.15
CA LEU A 99 -19.30 -18.33 -18.52
C LEU A 99 -19.18 -19.14 -19.82
N LYS A 100 -20.18 -19.97 -20.08
CA LYS A 100 -20.18 -20.91 -21.23
C LYS A 100 -20.23 -20.21 -22.61
N ASP A 101 -20.71 -18.97 -22.65
CA ASP A 101 -20.86 -18.16 -23.86
C ASP A 101 -19.64 -17.25 -24.13
N LEU A 102 -18.50 -17.56 -23.54
CA LEU A 102 -17.27 -16.78 -23.60
C LEU A 102 -17.34 -15.40 -22.90
N SER A 103 -18.43 -15.08 -22.25
CA SER A 103 -18.53 -13.94 -21.34
C SER A 103 -17.92 -14.26 -19.96
N ALA A 104 -17.80 -13.29 -19.08
CA ALA A 104 -17.30 -13.50 -17.74
C ALA A 104 -17.97 -12.55 -16.74
N ILE A 105 -18.18 -13.03 -15.52
CA ILE A 105 -18.60 -12.20 -14.39
C ILE A 105 -17.38 -11.88 -13.54
N ARG A 106 -17.22 -10.60 -13.20
CA ARG A 106 -16.21 -10.13 -12.24
C ARG A 106 -16.89 -9.78 -10.92
N MET A 107 -16.54 -10.48 -9.86
CA MET A 107 -17.14 -10.30 -8.54
C MET A 107 -16.08 -9.99 -7.50
N THR A 108 -16.40 -9.14 -6.53
CA THR A 108 -15.59 -8.98 -5.33
C THR A 108 -15.79 -10.17 -4.41
N THR A 109 -14.71 -10.91 -4.15
CA THR A 109 -14.74 -12.14 -3.34
C THR A 109 -14.07 -11.99 -1.98
N ALA A 110 -13.17 -11.01 -1.83
CA ALA A 110 -12.48 -10.76 -0.58
C ALA A 110 -12.05 -9.29 -0.46
N LEU A 111 -11.64 -8.89 0.73
CA LEU A 111 -11.11 -7.55 1.04
C LEU A 111 -9.72 -7.64 1.65
N TYR A 112 -8.94 -6.57 1.43
CA TYR A 112 -7.63 -6.37 2.05
C TYR A 112 -7.77 -5.65 3.38
N TYR A 113 -6.96 -6.10 4.34
CA TYR A 113 -6.83 -5.51 5.67
C TYR A 113 -5.35 -5.28 5.98
N THR A 114 -5.06 -4.17 6.62
CA THR A 114 -3.72 -3.85 7.12
C THR A 114 -3.36 -4.75 8.30
N PRO A 115 -2.10 -4.78 8.76
CA PRO A 115 -1.69 -5.54 9.94
C PRO A 115 -2.48 -5.19 11.20
N SER A 116 -2.88 -3.92 11.39
CA SER A 116 -3.75 -3.48 12.49
C SER A 116 -5.18 -4.06 12.41
N GLY A 117 -5.57 -4.55 11.23
CA GLY A 117 -6.90 -5.11 10.97
C GLY A 117 -7.87 -4.12 10.32
N ASP A 118 -7.40 -2.95 9.92
CA ASP A 118 -8.22 -1.95 9.26
C ASP A 118 -8.44 -2.29 7.79
N SER A 119 -9.67 -2.03 7.30
CA SER A 119 -10.02 -2.30 5.92
C SER A 119 -9.53 -1.19 4.99
N ILE A 120 -8.75 -1.54 3.98
CA ILE A 120 -8.34 -0.61 2.93
C ILE A 120 -9.52 -0.23 2.01
N HIS A 121 -10.53 -1.11 1.91
CA HIS A 121 -11.60 -0.95 0.91
C HIS A 121 -12.50 0.26 1.19
N LYS A 122 -12.55 1.21 0.24
CA LYS A 122 -13.30 2.48 0.29
C LYS A 122 -12.84 3.45 1.38
N VAL A 123 -11.80 3.12 2.10
CA VAL A 123 -11.19 3.96 3.14
C VAL A 123 -9.83 4.47 2.67
N GLY A 124 -8.98 3.58 2.15
CA GLY A 124 -7.60 3.89 1.80
C GLY A 124 -6.69 3.93 3.03
N ILE A 125 -5.53 4.50 2.84
CA ILE A 125 -4.54 4.77 3.87
C ILE A 125 -4.56 6.27 4.15
N THR A 126 -4.77 6.64 5.40
CA THR A 126 -4.67 8.02 5.87
C THR A 126 -3.20 8.31 6.19
N PRO A 127 -2.60 9.38 5.64
CA PRO A 127 -1.23 9.71 5.96
C PRO A 127 -1.06 10.09 7.44
N ASP A 128 0.13 9.86 8.00
CA ASP A 128 0.49 10.32 9.35
C ASP A 128 0.64 11.84 9.40
N ILE A 129 1.10 12.43 8.29
CA ILE A 129 1.21 13.87 8.10
C ILE A 129 0.53 14.25 6.79
N GLU A 130 -0.55 15.00 6.91
CA GLU A 130 -1.28 15.48 5.74
C GLU A 130 -0.56 16.69 5.13
N VAL A 131 -0.20 16.57 3.86
CA VAL A 131 0.43 17.62 3.05
C VAL A 131 -0.29 17.67 1.70
N GLU A 132 -1.05 18.72 1.47
CA GLU A 132 -1.75 18.94 0.20
C GLU A 132 -0.73 19.22 -0.92
N PHE A 133 -0.93 18.61 -2.09
CA PHE A 133 -0.09 18.90 -3.26
C PHE A 133 -0.46 20.26 -3.85
N ILE A 134 0.52 21.14 -3.96
CA ILE A 134 0.37 22.48 -4.53
C ILE A 134 0.97 22.48 -5.94
N TYR A 135 0.10 22.57 -6.94
CA TYR A 135 0.55 22.70 -8.32
C TYR A 135 1.04 24.14 -8.59
N ASN A 136 2.29 24.27 -9.05
CA ASN A 136 2.87 25.54 -9.43
C ASN A 136 2.95 25.61 -10.98
N GLU A 137 2.18 26.49 -11.60
CA GLU A 137 2.16 26.65 -13.08
C GLU A 137 3.48 27.20 -13.62
N ASP A 138 4.22 27.96 -12.81
CA ASP A 138 5.48 28.61 -13.22
C ASP A 138 6.69 27.67 -13.03
N ASP A 139 6.56 26.62 -12.20
CA ASP A 139 7.61 25.65 -11.93
C ASP A 139 7.04 24.24 -11.75
N ASN A 140 6.93 23.52 -12.86
CA ASN A 140 6.41 22.14 -12.87
C ASN A 140 7.37 21.11 -12.26
N GLU A 141 8.59 21.47 -11.88
CA GLU A 141 9.58 20.60 -11.26
C GLU A 141 9.50 20.65 -9.72
N GLN A 142 8.81 21.65 -9.16
CA GLN A 142 8.67 21.79 -7.72
C GLN A 142 7.61 20.84 -7.17
N ASP A 143 8.03 19.95 -6.26
CA ASP A 143 7.16 19.02 -5.50
C ASP A 143 7.22 19.35 -4.01
N ASN A 144 6.23 20.11 -3.54
CA ASN A 144 6.17 20.56 -2.15
C ASN A 144 6.02 19.39 -1.15
N GLN A 145 5.47 18.26 -1.56
CA GLN A 145 5.36 17.06 -0.70
C GLN A 145 6.74 16.40 -0.56
N LEU A 146 7.49 16.30 -1.67
CA LEU A 146 8.86 15.79 -1.65
C LEU A 146 9.79 16.71 -0.85
N ASP A 147 9.70 18.02 -1.05
CA ASP A 147 10.49 19.01 -0.31
C ASP A 147 10.26 18.89 1.21
N TYR A 148 8.98 18.79 1.61
CA TYR A 148 8.62 18.58 3.02
C TYR A 148 9.21 17.29 3.59
N ALA A 149 9.14 16.19 2.81
CA ALA A 149 9.69 14.91 3.24
C ALA A 149 11.22 14.95 3.40
N LEU A 150 11.93 15.60 2.48
CA LEU A 150 13.37 15.77 2.54
C LEU A 150 13.79 16.64 3.74
N ASP A 151 13.06 17.71 4.00
CA ASP A 151 13.30 18.57 5.16
C ASP A 151 13.11 17.81 6.48
N LEU A 152 12.11 16.94 6.56
CA LEU A 152 11.87 16.12 7.74
C LEU A 152 13.01 15.11 7.96
N LEU A 153 13.42 14.39 6.90
CA LEU A 153 14.53 13.44 6.98
C LEU A 153 15.85 14.12 7.38
N ASN A 154 16.10 15.34 6.91
CA ASN A 154 17.32 16.07 7.25
C ASN A 154 17.31 16.54 8.70
N LYS A 155 16.17 16.88 9.29
CA LYS A 155 16.06 17.26 10.71
C LYS A 155 16.33 16.09 11.64
N ASP A 156 15.81 14.90 11.29
CA ASP A 156 16.03 13.69 12.10
C ASP A 156 17.48 13.19 12.03
N SER A 157 18.20 13.45 10.92
CA SER A 157 19.64 13.12 10.80
C SER A 157 20.58 14.06 11.55
N VAL A 158 20.08 15.16 12.11
CA VAL A 158 20.89 16.13 12.89
C VAL A 158 20.80 15.87 14.41
N ILE A 159 19.94 14.92 14.83
CA ILE A 159 19.70 14.61 16.26
C ILE A 159 20.49 13.38 16.74
N GLU A 160 21.28 12.74 15.87
CA GLU A 160 22.31 11.75 16.24
C GLU A 160 23.66 12.45 16.40
#